data_2700fa271b7fd301c13e9a0acce801d0
#
_entry.id   2700fa271b7fd301c13e9a0acce801d0
#
_cell.length_a   1.000
_cell.length_b   1.000
_cell.length_c   1.000
_cell.angle_alpha   90.00
_cell.angle_beta   90.00
_cell.angle_gamma   90.00
#
_symmetry.space_group_name_H-M   'P 1'
#
loop_
_entity.id
_entity.type
_entity.pdbx_description
1 polymer ?
#
loop_
_entity_poly.entity_id
_entity_poly.type
_entity_poly.pdbx_seq_one_letter_code
_entity_poly.pdbx_strand_id
1 'polypeptide(L)'
;MYNTTLCYVLRGNEVLMLHRIKKKNDINKDKWIGIGGKFEGNESPDECLLREAWEETGLKLTSWKCRGVVTFLTETGFGEFMYLFTADGFEGELKECDEGELRWVSREFLNELPKWEGDQIFLDLLWQDAPFFLLKLRDHHDKLEEAVLNGERIR
;
A
#
# COMPACT_ATOMS: atom_id res chain seq x y z
N MET A 1 -1.34 0.50 17.86
CA MET A 1 -1.30 -0.12 16.52
C MET A 1 -2.55 0.26 15.76
N TYR A 2 -2.38 0.83 14.57
CA TYR A 2 -3.50 1.11 13.69
C TYR A 2 -3.77 -0.09 12.79
N ASN A 3 -5.01 -0.23 12.36
CA ASN A 3 -5.37 -1.16 11.29
C ASN A 3 -5.57 -0.33 10.02
N THR A 4 -4.90 -0.71 8.96
CA THR A 4 -4.92 0.02 7.69
C THR A 4 -5.08 -0.94 6.52
N THR A 5 -5.42 -0.41 5.36
CA THR A 5 -5.35 -1.15 4.10
C THR A 5 -4.35 -0.49 3.18
N LEU A 6 -3.76 -1.29 2.33
CA LEU A 6 -2.94 -0.83 1.22
C LEU A 6 -3.28 -1.67 0.01
N CYS A 7 -3.61 -1.03 -1.10
CA CYS A 7 -4.04 -1.73 -2.30
C CYS A 7 -3.27 -1.24 -3.52
N TYR A 8 -2.84 -2.19 -4.33
CA TYR A 8 -2.30 -1.91 -5.66
C TYR A 8 -3.36 -2.31 -6.69
N VAL A 9 -3.94 -1.30 -7.33
CA VAL A 9 -4.93 -1.49 -8.39
C VAL A 9 -4.18 -1.74 -9.69
N LEU A 10 -4.51 -2.82 -10.36
CA LEU A 10 -3.76 -3.33 -11.53
C LEU A 10 -4.57 -3.15 -12.81
N ARG A 11 -3.89 -2.71 -13.86
CA ARG A 11 -4.46 -2.61 -15.21
C ARG A 11 -3.39 -3.10 -16.19
N GLY A 12 -3.45 -4.38 -16.58
CA GLY A 12 -2.38 -5.00 -17.36
C GLY A 12 -1.05 -4.94 -16.60
N ASN A 13 -0.03 -4.38 -17.22
CA ASN A 13 1.29 -4.21 -16.59
C ASN A 13 1.42 -2.90 -15.78
N GLU A 14 0.32 -2.17 -15.64
CA GLU A 14 0.33 -0.89 -14.92
C GLU A 14 -0.28 -1.02 -13.53
N VAL A 15 0.21 -0.20 -12.63
CA VAL A 15 -0.21 -0.13 -11.23
C VAL A 15 -0.63 1.31 -10.94
N LEU A 16 -1.77 1.47 -10.27
CA LEU A 16 -2.20 2.80 -9.84
C LEU A 16 -1.43 3.21 -8.59
N MET A 17 -0.68 4.29 -8.70
CA MET A 17 0.14 4.80 -7.61
C MET A 17 -0.28 6.22 -7.24
N LEU A 18 -0.14 6.53 -5.97
CA LEU A 18 -0.36 7.86 -5.43
C LEU A 18 0.99 8.48 -5.06
N HIS A 19 1.32 9.59 -5.70
CA HIS A 19 2.50 10.39 -5.34
C HIS A 19 2.07 11.42 -4.29
N ARG A 20 2.54 11.27 -3.06
CA ARG A 20 2.13 12.08 -1.90
C ARG A 20 2.84 13.43 -1.91
N ILE A 21 2.24 14.42 -2.56
CA ILE A 21 2.87 15.74 -2.75
C ILE A 21 2.01 16.91 -2.28
N LYS A 22 0.75 16.68 -1.88
CA LYS A 22 -0.17 17.78 -1.57
C LYS A 22 -0.22 18.19 -0.10
N LYS A 23 0.21 17.34 0.83
CA LYS A 23 0.21 17.63 2.27
C LYS A 23 1.62 17.88 2.79
N LYS A 24 1.83 18.99 3.53
CA LYS A 24 3.16 19.40 4.01
C LYS A 24 3.75 18.50 5.09
N ASN A 25 2.92 18.02 6.01
CA ASN A 25 3.37 17.24 7.17
C ASN A 25 3.03 15.75 7.03
N ASP A 26 3.06 15.26 5.80
CA ASP A 26 2.77 13.89 5.49
C ASP A 26 4.02 13.03 5.69
N ILE A 27 3.93 11.97 6.49
CA ILE A 27 5.01 11.00 6.69
C ILE A 27 5.42 10.36 5.36
N ASN A 28 4.48 10.25 4.42
CA ASN A 28 4.72 9.69 3.09
C ASN A 28 5.11 10.74 2.05
N LYS A 29 5.42 11.97 2.48
CA LYS A 29 5.70 13.08 1.56
C LYS A 29 6.77 12.69 0.53
N ASP A 30 6.48 13.03 -0.73
CA ASP A 30 7.31 12.73 -1.89
C ASP A 30 7.48 11.24 -2.22
N LYS A 31 6.80 10.36 -1.48
CA LYS A 31 6.84 8.92 -1.77
C LYS A 31 5.67 8.51 -2.65
N TRP A 32 5.89 7.46 -3.41
CA TRP A 32 4.86 6.80 -4.21
C TRP A 32 4.36 5.60 -3.43
N ILE A 33 3.05 5.55 -3.19
CA ILE A 33 2.42 4.48 -2.43
C ILE A 33 1.18 3.96 -3.16
N GLY A 34 0.67 2.82 -2.72
CA GLY A 34 -0.62 2.31 -3.16
C GLY A 34 -1.77 3.11 -2.56
N ILE A 35 -2.98 2.64 -2.77
CA ILE A 35 -4.22 3.25 -2.29
C ILE A 35 -4.61 2.61 -0.97
N GLY A 36 -5.03 3.40 -0.01
CA GLY A 36 -5.48 2.86 1.27
C GLY A 36 -5.51 3.89 2.37
N GLY A 37 -5.78 3.42 3.57
CA GLY A 37 -5.86 4.27 4.74
C GLY A 37 -6.30 3.51 5.98
N LYS A 38 -6.58 4.26 7.04
CA LYS A 38 -6.97 3.69 8.33
C LYS A 38 -8.43 3.21 8.30
N PHE A 39 -8.69 2.15 9.02
CA PHE A 39 -10.06 1.69 9.27
C PHE A 39 -10.86 2.78 9.96
N GLU A 40 -12.12 2.89 9.62
CA GLU A 40 -13.09 3.76 10.29
C GLU A 40 -14.13 2.89 10.96
N GLY A 41 -14.49 3.22 12.21
CA GLY A 41 -15.50 2.51 12.97
C GLY A 41 -15.23 1.01 13.03
N ASN A 42 -16.21 0.22 12.67
CA ASN A 42 -16.16 -1.24 12.73
C ASN A 42 -15.98 -1.88 11.35
N GLU A 43 -15.24 -1.23 10.49
CA GLU A 43 -15.00 -1.76 9.15
C GLU A 43 -14.21 -3.07 9.17
N SER A 44 -14.58 -3.98 8.26
CA SER A 44 -13.71 -5.09 7.90
C SER A 44 -12.62 -4.58 6.96
N PRO A 45 -11.55 -5.37 6.74
CA PRO A 45 -10.50 -4.96 5.78
C PRO A 45 -11.03 -4.63 4.39
N ASP A 46 -11.96 -5.42 3.84
CA ASP A 46 -12.54 -5.15 2.52
C ASP A 46 -13.42 -3.90 2.52
N GLU A 47 -14.18 -3.66 3.59
CA GLU A 47 -14.99 -2.45 3.70
C GLU A 47 -14.11 -1.20 3.68
N CYS A 48 -13.01 -1.22 4.42
CA CYS A 48 -12.02 -0.14 4.41
C CYS A 48 -11.42 0.05 3.02
N LEU A 49 -11.02 -1.06 2.39
CA LEU A 49 -10.48 -1.03 1.03
C LEU A 49 -11.43 -0.35 0.05
N LEU A 50 -12.67 -0.77 0.01
CA LEU A 50 -13.65 -0.24 -0.94
C LEU A 50 -13.95 1.23 -0.70
N ARG A 51 -14.05 1.64 0.55
CA ARG A 51 -14.28 3.03 0.93
C ARG A 51 -13.08 3.91 0.54
N GLU A 52 -11.87 3.50 0.91
CA GLU A 52 -10.66 4.27 0.60
C GLU A 52 -10.42 4.38 -0.91
N ALA A 53 -10.63 3.31 -1.66
CA ALA A 53 -10.50 3.36 -3.11
C ALA A 53 -11.47 4.37 -3.72
N TRP A 54 -12.72 4.35 -3.26
CA TRP A 54 -13.73 5.30 -3.73
C TRP A 54 -13.37 6.74 -3.37
N GLU A 55 -13.02 6.97 -2.11
CA GLU A 55 -12.70 8.32 -1.61
C GLU A 55 -11.45 8.91 -2.27
N GLU A 56 -10.40 8.10 -2.41
CA GLU A 56 -9.14 8.59 -2.96
C GLU A 56 -9.11 8.66 -4.49
N THR A 57 -9.75 7.72 -5.16
CA THR A 57 -9.58 7.56 -6.61
C THR A 57 -10.84 7.75 -7.44
N GLY A 58 -12.02 7.62 -6.83
CA GLY A 58 -13.28 7.59 -7.57
C GLY A 58 -13.58 6.25 -8.23
N LEU A 59 -12.74 5.24 -8.01
CA LEU A 59 -12.95 3.92 -8.59
C LEU A 59 -13.76 3.04 -7.65
N LYS A 60 -14.69 2.27 -8.23
CA LYS A 60 -15.40 1.21 -7.54
C LYS A 60 -14.73 -0.11 -7.87
N LEU A 61 -14.08 -0.71 -6.90
CA LEU A 61 -13.42 -2.00 -7.10
C LEU A 61 -14.46 -3.10 -7.23
N THR A 62 -14.27 -3.98 -8.19
CA THR A 62 -15.18 -5.11 -8.48
C THR A 62 -14.51 -6.45 -8.27
N SER A 63 -13.17 -6.51 -8.23
CA SER A 63 -12.42 -7.73 -8.00
C SER A 63 -11.16 -7.39 -7.23
N TRP A 64 -10.96 -8.04 -6.08
CA TRP A 64 -9.79 -7.81 -5.23
C TRP A 64 -9.41 -9.09 -4.51
N LYS A 65 -8.16 -9.13 -4.03
CA LYS A 65 -7.64 -10.27 -3.28
C LYS A 65 -6.73 -9.77 -2.15
N CYS A 66 -6.93 -10.27 -0.94
CA CYS A 66 -6.00 -10.00 0.17
C CYS A 66 -4.75 -10.87 -0.02
N ARG A 67 -3.59 -10.22 -0.04
CA ARG A 67 -2.32 -10.90 -0.33
C ARG A 67 -1.52 -11.21 0.93
N GLY A 68 -1.75 -10.46 1.97
CA GLY A 68 -1.05 -10.67 3.23
C GLY A 68 -1.34 -9.58 4.23
N VAL A 69 -0.69 -9.67 5.38
CA VAL A 69 -0.71 -8.61 6.40
C VAL A 69 0.72 -8.18 6.66
N VAL A 70 0.96 -6.89 6.58
CA VAL A 70 2.26 -6.29 6.83
C VAL A 70 2.21 -5.57 8.17
N THR A 71 3.05 -5.99 9.11
CA THR A 71 3.22 -5.29 10.38
C THR A 71 4.35 -4.28 10.21
N PHE A 72 4.03 -3.00 10.26
CA PHE A 72 5.00 -1.93 10.07
C PHE A 72 5.23 -1.19 11.39
N LEU A 73 6.48 -1.04 11.79
CA LEU A 73 6.89 -0.41 13.05
C LEU A 73 7.97 0.62 12.79
N THR A 74 7.94 1.70 13.57
CA THR A 74 9.00 2.72 13.56
C THR A 74 9.54 2.92 14.98
N GLU A 75 10.70 3.55 15.11
CA GLU A 75 11.31 3.89 16.39
C GLU A 75 10.51 4.92 17.16
N THR A 76 9.62 5.67 16.51
CA THR A 76 8.80 6.69 17.17
C THR A 76 7.61 6.12 17.93
N GLY A 77 7.43 4.80 17.88
CA GLY A 77 6.27 4.13 18.47
C GLY A 77 5.08 4.04 17.53
N PHE A 78 5.18 4.60 16.31
CA PHE A 78 4.14 4.40 15.30
C PHE A 78 4.16 2.94 14.84
N GLY A 79 2.99 2.35 14.73
CA GLY A 79 2.87 0.98 14.23
C GLY A 79 1.51 0.74 13.61
N GLU A 80 1.48 -0.13 12.61
CA GLU A 80 0.25 -0.48 11.93
C GLU A 80 0.27 -1.91 11.43
N PHE A 81 -0.93 -2.49 11.33
CA PHE A 81 -1.18 -3.71 10.60
C PHE A 81 -1.81 -3.32 9.28
N MET A 82 -1.07 -3.45 8.19
CA MET A 82 -1.55 -3.15 6.84
C MET A 82 -2.08 -4.42 6.20
N TYR A 83 -3.38 -4.42 5.88
CA TYR A 83 -3.98 -5.49 5.08
C TYR A 83 -3.69 -5.18 3.63
N LEU A 84 -2.85 -5.98 3.02
CA LEU A 84 -2.32 -5.76 1.67
C LEU A 84 -3.21 -6.44 0.63
N PHE A 85 -3.69 -5.66 -0.32
CA PHE A 85 -4.57 -6.12 -1.38
C PHE A 85 -4.01 -5.82 -2.76
N THR A 86 -4.42 -6.64 -3.73
CA THR A 86 -4.37 -6.25 -5.15
C THR A 86 -5.80 -6.25 -5.67
N ALA A 87 -6.09 -5.36 -6.62
CA ALA A 87 -7.40 -5.29 -7.27
C ALA A 87 -7.19 -5.21 -8.78
N ASP A 88 -7.80 -6.14 -9.52
CA ASP A 88 -7.67 -6.23 -10.98
C ASP A 88 -8.98 -5.94 -11.71
N GLY A 89 -10.04 -5.62 -10.99
CA GLY A 89 -11.32 -5.23 -11.57
C GLY A 89 -11.84 -3.96 -10.92
N PHE A 90 -12.26 -3.02 -11.75
CA PHE A 90 -12.81 -1.76 -11.26
C PHE A 90 -13.70 -1.11 -12.31
N GLU A 91 -14.56 -0.19 -11.84
CA GLU A 91 -15.44 0.64 -12.67
C GLU A 91 -15.22 2.10 -12.29
N GLY A 92 -15.54 3.00 -13.21
CA GLY A 92 -15.47 4.44 -12.98
C GLY A 92 -14.19 5.04 -13.55
N GLU A 93 -14.01 6.32 -13.25
CA GLU A 93 -12.89 7.11 -13.76
C GLU A 93 -12.16 7.75 -12.59
N LEU A 94 -10.85 7.93 -12.74
CA LEU A 94 -10.04 8.58 -11.74
C LEU A 94 -10.50 10.01 -11.53
N LYS A 95 -10.63 10.39 -10.27
CA LYS A 95 -10.86 11.79 -9.86
C LYS A 95 -9.57 12.35 -9.29
N GLU A 96 -9.55 13.66 -9.09
CA GLU A 96 -8.43 14.31 -8.43
C GLU A 96 -8.37 13.89 -6.96
N CYS A 97 -7.18 13.55 -6.48
CA CYS A 97 -6.95 13.14 -5.10
C CYS A 97 -6.41 14.31 -4.28
N ASP A 98 -6.96 14.52 -3.07
CA ASP A 98 -6.55 15.61 -2.17
C ASP A 98 -5.14 15.40 -1.59
N GLU A 99 -4.65 14.18 -1.57
CA GLU A 99 -3.39 13.85 -0.92
C GLU A 99 -2.19 13.86 -1.86
N GLY A 100 -2.44 13.82 -3.16
CA GLY A 100 -1.37 13.80 -4.13
C GLY A 100 -1.86 13.59 -5.55
N GLU A 101 -0.96 13.12 -6.40
CA GLU A 101 -1.22 12.86 -7.81
C GLU A 101 -1.36 11.36 -8.05
N LEU A 102 -2.47 10.96 -8.65
CA LEU A 102 -2.69 9.57 -9.07
C LEU A 102 -2.12 9.37 -10.47
N ARG A 103 -1.40 8.26 -10.64
CA ARG A 103 -0.79 7.94 -11.93
C ARG A 103 -0.72 6.42 -12.14
N TRP A 104 -1.02 5.99 -13.35
CA TRP A 104 -0.75 4.62 -13.78
C TRP A 104 0.73 4.51 -14.13
N VAL A 105 1.43 3.57 -13.51
CA VAL A 105 2.87 3.40 -13.65
C VAL A 105 3.16 1.96 -14.02
N SER A 106 4.06 1.70 -14.95
CA SER A 106 4.46 0.33 -15.27
C SER A 106 5.16 -0.30 -14.06
N ARG A 107 5.05 -1.62 -13.92
CA ARG A 107 5.71 -2.35 -12.82
C ARG A 107 7.22 -2.13 -12.82
N GLU A 108 7.82 -2.08 -14.01
CA GLU A 108 9.26 -1.87 -14.17
C GLU A 108 9.67 -0.47 -13.70
N PHE A 109 8.92 0.55 -14.11
CA PHE A 109 9.22 1.93 -13.72
C PHE A 109 9.00 2.15 -12.22
N LEU A 110 8.10 1.41 -11.61
CA LEU A 110 7.82 1.49 -10.17
C LEU A 110 9.07 1.25 -9.33
N ASN A 111 9.97 0.39 -9.78
CA ASN A 111 11.22 0.09 -9.06
C ASN A 111 12.12 1.32 -8.91
N GLU A 112 11.97 2.31 -9.77
CA GLU A 112 12.80 3.51 -9.79
C GLU A 112 12.20 4.67 -9.02
N LEU A 113 10.95 4.55 -8.58
CA LEU A 113 10.26 5.63 -7.89
C LEU A 113 10.60 5.67 -6.40
N PRO A 114 10.67 6.88 -5.80
CA PRO A 114 10.85 7.00 -4.35
C PRO A 114 9.69 6.33 -3.60
N LYS A 115 10.03 5.43 -2.67
CA LYS A 115 9.08 4.72 -1.84
C LYS A 115 9.77 4.27 -0.56
N TRP A 116 8.98 3.77 0.38
CA TRP A 116 9.55 3.14 1.57
C TRP A 116 10.36 1.92 1.16
N GLU A 117 11.52 1.73 1.77
CA GLU A 117 12.43 0.62 1.46
C GLU A 117 11.74 -0.75 1.58
N GLY A 118 10.95 -0.91 2.64
CA GLY A 118 10.22 -2.15 2.88
C GLY A 118 9.14 -2.45 1.84
N ASP A 119 8.60 -1.43 1.19
CA ASP A 119 7.56 -1.61 0.18
C ASP A 119 8.07 -2.45 -1.00
N GLN A 120 9.35 -2.34 -1.33
CA GLN A 120 9.92 -3.13 -2.41
C GLN A 120 9.85 -4.63 -2.12
N ILE A 121 9.96 -5.02 -0.85
CA ILE A 121 9.90 -6.44 -0.45
C ILE A 121 8.53 -7.02 -0.79
N PHE A 122 7.45 -6.36 -0.34
CA PHE A 122 6.12 -6.92 -0.63
C PHE A 122 5.69 -6.70 -2.07
N LEU A 123 6.18 -5.66 -2.76
CA LEU A 123 5.93 -5.53 -4.19
C LEU A 123 6.53 -6.72 -4.96
N ASP A 124 7.75 -7.11 -4.63
CA ASP A 124 8.39 -8.28 -5.26
C ASP A 124 7.60 -9.56 -4.98
N LEU A 125 7.08 -9.72 -3.76
CA LEU A 125 6.23 -10.86 -3.42
C LEU A 125 4.94 -10.87 -4.24
N LEU A 126 4.32 -9.70 -4.41
CA LEU A 126 3.10 -9.58 -5.22
C LEU A 126 3.36 -9.94 -6.68
N TRP A 127 4.47 -9.46 -7.25
CA TRP A 127 4.79 -9.73 -8.67
C TRP A 127 5.19 -11.19 -8.92
N GLN A 128 5.58 -11.92 -7.87
CA GLN A 128 5.86 -13.35 -7.91
C GLN A 128 4.61 -14.19 -7.62
N ASP A 129 3.48 -13.54 -7.40
CA ASP A 129 2.23 -14.18 -6.98
C ASP A 129 2.43 -15.10 -5.77
N ALA A 130 3.17 -14.62 -4.79
CA ALA A 130 3.45 -15.37 -3.56
C ALA A 130 2.16 -15.74 -2.84
N PRO A 131 2.09 -16.91 -2.16
CA PRO A 131 0.96 -17.25 -1.30
C PRO A 131 0.78 -16.20 -0.21
N PHE A 132 -0.42 -16.14 0.39
CA PHE A 132 -0.70 -15.23 1.49
C PHE A 132 0.44 -15.25 2.51
N PHE A 133 0.91 -14.08 2.91
CA PHE A 133 2.10 -13.97 3.77
C PHE A 133 1.88 -13.00 4.93
N LEU A 134 2.69 -13.20 5.97
CA LEU A 134 2.81 -12.28 7.09
C LEU A 134 4.22 -11.68 7.01
N LEU A 135 4.30 -10.37 6.90
CA LEU A 135 5.57 -9.67 6.77
C LEU A 135 5.67 -8.62 7.86
N LYS A 136 6.76 -8.63 8.62
CA LYS A 136 7.04 -7.60 9.61
C LYS A 136 8.19 -6.74 9.11
N LEU A 137 7.99 -5.44 9.12
CA LEU A 137 8.98 -4.45 8.71
C LEU A 137 9.22 -3.48 9.85
N ARG A 138 10.46 -3.25 10.20
CA ARG A 138 10.83 -2.24 11.21
C ARG A 138 11.77 -1.24 10.57
N ASP A 139 11.38 0.02 10.62
CA ASP A 139 12.19 1.13 10.16
C ASP A 139 12.82 1.87 11.33
N HIS A 140 14.00 2.41 11.10
CA HIS A 140 14.69 3.32 12.02
C HIS A 140 15.23 4.48 11.21
N HIS A 141 14.78 5.70 11.52
CA HIS A 141 15.14 6.91 10.75
C HIS A 141 14.87 6.74 9.25
N ASP A 142 13.68 6.25 8.92
CA ASP A 142 13.22 6.02 7.53
C ASP A 142 14.04 4.99 6.75
N LYS A 143 14.85 4.20 7.45
CA LYS A 143 15.62 3.12 6.84
C LYS A 143 15.12 1.78 7.34
N LEU A 144 15.01 0.82 6.45
CA LEU A 144 14.60 -0.53 6.83
C LEU A 144 15.69 -1.20 7.65
N GLU A 145 15.38 -1.50 8.91
CA GLU A 145 16.30 -2.14 9.85
C GLU A 145 16.11 -3.65 9.93
N GLU A 146 14.84 -4.08 9.90
CA GLU A 146 14.51 -5.50 10.06
C GLU A 146 13.34 -5.88 9.17
N ALA A 147 13.41 -7.06 8.58
CA ALA A 147 12.30 -7.65 7.85
C ALA A 147 12.20 -9.14 8.20
N VAL A 148 10.99 -9.58 8.57
CA VAL A 148 10.69 -10.97 8.93
C VAL A 148 9.52 -11.43 8.08
N LEU A 149 9.73 -12.46 7.28
CA LEU A 149 8.71 -13.03 6.39
C LEU A 149 8.31 -14.40 6.90
N ASN A 150 7.03 -14.55 7.22
CA ASN A 150 6.45 -15.81 7.71
C ASN A 150 7.27 -16.43 8.86
N GLY A 151 7.75 -15.57 9.77
CA GLY A 151 8.54 -15.99 10.91
C GLY A 151 10.03 -16.14 10.67
N GLU A 152 10.51 -15.94 9.44
CA GLU A 152 11.92 -16.01 9.10
C GLU A 152 12.51 -14.64 8.83
N ARG A 153 13.59 -14.31 9.50
CA ARG A 153 14.30 -13.05 9.29
C ARG A 153 14.96 -13.05 7.91
N ILE A 154 14.64 -12.05 7.08
CA ILE A 154 15.21 -11.91 5.74
C ILE A 154 16.12 -10.67 5.62
N ARG A 155 16.08 -9.81 6.67
CA ARG A 155 16.95 -8.63 6.72
C ARG A 155 17.15 -8.14 8.14
#